data_0e9a8e902bf17e66b46ffeab218e8540
#
_entry.id   0e9a8e902bf17e66b46ffeab218e8540
#
_cell.length_a   1.000
_cell.length_b   1.000
_cell.length_c   1.000
_cell.angle_alpha   90.00
_cell.angle_beta   90.00
_cell.angle_gamma   90.00
#
_symmetry.space_group_name_H-M   'P 1'
#
loop_
_entity.id
_entity.type
_entity.pdbx_description
1 polymer ?
#
loop_
_entity_poly.entity_id
_entity_poly.type
_entity_poly.pdbx_seq_one_letter_code
_entity_poly.pdbx_strand_id
1 'polypeptide(L)'
;MKPGKPWTWLVFAAVAWASPGISAVGRSPIVGTWIVKDEAAPFPYHIYVFNTDGTMQQANPDAGDPKTSDSDGKGAWVATVPGVRGKWDEIIADRQTHKFVGFGEVTFELIVKGDRFVGTESFRLYNEGHKLVDGPLASKLSGTRVTAR
;
A
#
# COMPACT_ATOMS: atom_id res chain seq x y z
N MET A 1 -35.18 -24.59 69.99
CA MET A 1 -33.82 -24.23 69.52
C MET A 1 -33.68 -24.65 68.06
N LYS A 2 -33.58 -23.73 67.12
CA LYS A 2 -33.36 -24.02 65.72
C LYS A 2 -31.89 -23.68 65.41
N PRO A 3 -31.09 -24.53 64.72
CA PRO A 3 -29.72 -24.24 64.38
C PRO A 3 -29.67 -23.28 63.18
N GLY A 4 -28.81 -22.25 63.29
CA GLY A 4 -28.57 -21.25 62.28
C GLY A 4 -27.78 -21.80 61.11
N LYS A 5 -28.12 -21.33 59.91
CA LYS A 5 -27.42 -21.65 58.65
C LYS A 5 -26.04 -20.91 58.59
N PRO A 6 -24.98 -21.56 58.13
CA PRO A 6 -23.71 -20.86 57.89
C PRO A 6 -23.78 -20.01 56.64
N TRP A 7 -23.37 -18.77 56.72
CA TRP A 7 -23.19 -17.85 55.59
C TRP A 7 -21.88 -18.22 54.84
N THR A 8 -22.09 -18.69 53.60
CA THR A 8 -20.97 -18.94 52.68
C THR A 8 -20.58 -17.63 52.02
N TRP A 9 -19.37 -17.13 52.31
CA TRP A 9 -18.81 -15.98 51.63
C TRP A 9 -18.31 -16.42 50.24
N LEU A 10 -18.95 -15.96 49.18
CA LEU A 10 -18.47 -16.07 47.82
C LEU A 10 -17.35 -15.04 47.58
N VAL A 11 -16.13 -15.52 47.49
CA VAL A 11 -14.97 -14.71 47.08
C VAL A 11 -15.00 -14.57 45.55
N PHE A 12 -15.38 -13.40 45.07
CA PHE A 12 -15.24 -13.10 43.64
C PHE A 12 -13.78 -12.79 43.36
N ALA A 13 -13.06 -13.70 42.70
CA ALA A 13 -11.74 -13.45 42.13
C ALA A 13 -11.94 -12.53 40.91
N ALA A 14 -11.51 -11.28 41.00
CA ALA A 14 -11.44 -10.36 39.88
C ALA A 14 -10.29 -10.82 38.96
N VAL A 15 -10.62 -11.40 37.82
CA VAL A 15 -9.65 -11.68 36.75
C VAL A 15 -9.35 -10.34 36.06
N ALA A 16 -8.20 -9.77 36.36
CA ALA A 16 -7.68 -8.61 35.66
C ALA A 16 -7.26 -9.07 34.25
N TRP A 17 -8.01 -8.67 33.27
CA TRP A 17 -7.63 -8.81 31.87
C TRP A 17 -6.51 -7.79 31.59
N ALA A 18 -5.28 -8.26 31.51
CA ALA A 18 -4.17 -7.46 31.00
C ALA A 18 -4.44 -7.20 29.52
N SER A 19 -4.88 -5.99 29.18
CA SER A 19 -4.93 -5.54 27.78
C SER A 19 -3.51 -5.64 27.23
N PRO A 20 -3.30 -6.32 26.09
CA PRO A 20 -2.00 -6.29 25.44
C PRO A 20 -1.69 -4.82 25.13
N GLY A 21 -0.63 -4.29 25.72
CA GLY A 21 -0.17 -2.95 25.47
C GLY A 21 -0.01 -2.76 23.96
N ILE A 22 -0.78 -1.84 23.37
CA ILE A 22 -0.54 -1.37 22.02
C ILE A 22 0.82 -0.68 22.08
N SER A 23 1.88 -1.42 21.70
CA SER A 23 3.17 -0.81 21.42
C SER A 23 2.90 0.32 20.45
N ALA A 24 3.29 1.55 20.80
CA ALA A 24 3.25 2.67 19.85
C ALA A 24 4.04 2.21 18.61
N VAL A 25 3.32 1.84 17.56
CA VAL A 25 3.91 1.47 16.28
C VAL A 25 4.58 2.76 15.81
N GLY A 26 5.90 2.85 15.96
CA GLY A 26 6.67 3.95 15.43
C GLY A 26 6.26 4.14 13.96
N ARG A 27 6.04 5.39 13.55
CA ARG A 27 5.62 5.71 12.18
C ARG A 27 6.53 4.98 11.19
N SER A 28 5.96 4.13 10.34
CA SER A 28 6.74 3.38 9.35
C SER A 28 7.60 4.35 8.53
N PRO A 29 8.89 4.06 8.30
CA PRO A 29 9.80 4.96 7.59
C PRO A 29 9.37 5.26 6.15
N ILE A 30 8.46 4.48 5.56
CA ILE A 30 7.93 4.76 4.21
C ILE A 30 6.92 5.90 4.19
N VAL A 31 6.22 6.18 5.30
CA VAL A 31 5.13 7.18 5.34
C VAL A 31 5.64 8.56 4.92
N GLY A 32 4.94 9.16 3.95
CA GLY A 32 5.24 10.45 3.36
C GLY A 32 5.17 10.43 1.84
N THR A 33 5.69 11.49 1.22
CA THR A 33 5.69 11.70 -0.23
C THR A 33 7.07 11.42 -0.81
N TRP A 34 7.10 10.78 -1.98
CA TRP A 34 8.32 10.35 -2.64
C TRP A 34 8.29 10.67 -4.14
N ILE A 35 9.41 11.16 -4.67
CA ILE A 35 9.68 11.13 -6.11
C ILE A 35 10.28 9.76 -6.41
N VAL A 36 9.62 9.02 -7.29
CA VAL A 36 9.96 7.63 -7.64
C VAL A 36 10.41 7.58 -9.08
N LYS A 37 11.48 6.83 -9.34
CA LYS A 37 11.90 6.47 -10.68
C LYS A 37 11.63 4.98 -10.90
N ASP A 38 10.88 4.68 -11.95
CA ASP A 38 10.67 3.36 -12.51
C ASP A 38 11.54 3.22 -13.77
N GLU A 39 12.39 2.19 -13.83
CA GLU A 39 13.34 2.03 -14.95
C GLU A 39 12.69 1.51 -16.23
N ALA A 40 11.54 0.84 -16.15
CA ALA A 40 10.87 0.23 -17.30
C ALA A 40 9.57 0.94 -17.72
N ALA A 41 9.04 1.86 -16.92
CA ALA A 41 7.82 2.60 -17.28
C ALA A 41 8.07 3.49 -18.52
N PRO A 42 7.08 3.61 -19.41
CA PRO A 42 7.15 4.52 -20.56
C PRO A 42 7.40 5.98 -20.16
N PHE A 43 6.85 6.41 -19.01
CA PHE A 43 7.19 7.65 -18.34
C PHE A 43 7.83 7.33 -16.99
N PRO A 44 9.15 7.60 -16.79
CA PRO A 44 9.90 6.99 -15.70
C PRO A 44 9.72 7.65 -14.34
N TYR A 45 9.03 8.79 -14.21
CA TYR A 45 8.92 9.51 -12.94
C TYR A 45 7.49 9.55 -12.42
N HIS A 46 7.33 9.17 -11.15
CA HIS A 46 6.06 9.11 -10.43
C HIS A 46 6.16 9.84 -9.10
N ILE A 47 5.03 10.19 -8.53
CA ILE A 47 4.90 10.59 -7.13
C ILE A 47 4.16 9.48 -6.40
N TYR A 48 4.75 8.96 -5.31
CA TYR A 48 4.07 8.06 -4.39
C TYR A 48 3.81 8.76 -3.07
N VAL A 49 2.60 8.59 -2.54
CA VAL A 49 2.22 9.05 -1.21
C VAL A 49 1.81 7.84 -0.38
N PHE A 50 2.49 7.61 0.73
CA PHE A 50 2.18 6.54 1.68
C PHE A 50 1.58 7.15 2.94
N ASN A 51 0.32 6.81 3.24
CA ASN A 51 -0.41 7.30 4.39
C ASN A 51 -0.22 6.38 5.61
N THR A 52 -0.41 6.91 6.81
CA THR A 52 -0.25 6.17 8.08
C THR A 52 -1.29 5.07 8.29
N ASP A 53 -2.41 5.12 7.57
CA ASP A 53 -3.51 4.15 7.62
C ASP A 53 -3.31 2.95 6.69
N GLY A 54 -2.17 2.87 5.98
CA GLY A 54 -1.88 1.81 5.03
C GLY A 54 -2.44 2.05 3.62
N THR A 55 -3.07 3.19 3.35
CA THR A 55 -3.44 3.57 1.98
C THR A 55 -2.26 4.22 1.27
N MET A 56 -2.28 4.20 -0.06
CA MET A 56 -1.29 4.90 -0.89
C MET A 56 -1.91 5.48 -2.15
N GLN A 57 -1.19 6.43 -2.73
CA GLN A 57 -1.51 7.02 -4.02
C GLN A 57 -0.26 7.05 -4.89
N GLN A 58 -0.46 6.81 -6.18
CA GLN A 58 0.52 7.05 -7.22
C GLN A 58 -0.04 8.11 -8.17
N ALA A 59 0.82 8.97 -8.69
CA ALA A 59 0.50 9.93 -9.74
C ALA A 59 1.70 10.13 -10.66
N ASN A 60 1.43 10.35 -11.95
CA ASN A 60 2.40 10.75 -12.94
C ASN A 60 1.70 11.60 -14.03
N PRO A 61 2.45 12.37 -14.82
CA PRO A 61 1.89 12.93 -16.06
C PRO A 61 1.41 11.80 -16.97
N ASP A 62 0.17 11.87 -17.42
CA ASP A 62 -0.40 10.92 -18.39
C ASP A 62 0.23 11.13 -19.79
N ALA A 63 1.53 10.79 -19.88
CA ALA A 63 2.38 11.05 -21.04
C ALA A 63 3.18 9.82 -21.51
N GLY A 64 2.94 8.66 -20.89
CA GLY A 64 3.71 7.45 -21.16
C GLY A 64 3.35 6.74 -22.45
N ASP A 65 2.06 6.68 -22.80
CA ASP A 65 1.57 5.98 -23.99
C ASP A 65 0.72 6.92 -24.88
N PRO A 66 1.03 7.03 -26.19
CA PRO A 66 0.25 7.85 -27.11
C PRO A 66 -1.13 7.25 -27.44
N LYS A 67 -1.40 5.98 -27.15
CA LYS A 67 -2.64 5.28 -27.47
C LYS A 67 -3.58 5.19 -26.27
N THR A 68 -3.05 5.10 -25.08
CA THR A 68 -3.83 4.94 -23.85
C THR A 68 -3.63 6.10 -22.87
N SER A 69 -4.61 6.29 -22.03
CA SER A 69 -4.63 7.21 -20.91
C SER A 69 -4.92 6.41 -19.64
N ASP A 70 -4.20 6.69 -18.59
CA ASP A 70 -4.31 6.04 -17.29
C ASP A 70 -4.72 7.04 -16.21
N SER A 71 -5.50 6.58 -15.26
CA SER A 71 -5.80 7.34 -14.05
C SER A 71 -4.61 7.30 -13.09
N ASP A 72 -4.58 8.23 -12.13
CA ASP A 72 -3.73 8.05 -10.95
C ASP A 72 -4.01 6.71 -10.27
N GLY A 73 -2.94 6.05 -9.81
CA GLY A 73 -3.02 4.80 -9.05
C GLY A 73 -3.48 5.03 -7.60
N LYS A 74 -4.34 4.15 -7.11
CA LYS A 74 -4.81 4.12 -5.73
C LYS A 74 -4.62 2.72 -5.16
N GLY A 75 -4.13 2.62 -3.93
CA GLY A 75 -3.80 1.32 -3.39
C GLY A 75 -3.56 1.27 -1.89
N ALA A 76 -2.95 0.16 -1.48
CA ALA A 76 -2.66 -0.13 -0.09
C ALA A 76 -1.26 -0.73 0.08
N TRP A 77 -0.71 -0.57 1.29
CA TRP A 77 0.60 -1.08 1.64
C TRP A 77 0.62 -1.63 3.07
N VAL A 78 1.55 -2.51 3.33
CA VAL A 78 1.83 -3.04 4.66
C VAL A 78 3.34 -3.05 4.92
N ALA A 79 3.72 -2.82 6.17
CA ALA A 79 5.10 -2.98 6.58
C ALA A 79 5.49 -4.47 6.61
N THR A 80 6.70 -4.77 6.20
CA THR A 80 7.31 -6.11 6.24
C THR A 80 8.70 -6.00 6.85
N VAL A 81 9.34 -7.14 7.09
CA VAL A 81 10.76 -7.17 7.43
C VAL A 81 11.50 -7.76 6.22
N PRO A 82 12.39 -6.99 5.57
CA PRO A 82 13.03 -5.73 6.02
C PRO A 82 12.43 -4.42 5.46
N GLY A 83 11.21 -4.39 4.92
CA GLY A 83 10.74 -3.19 4.20
C GLY A 83 9.23 -3.02 4.14
N VAL A 84 8.72 -2.82 2.96
CA VAL A 84 7.30 -2.54 2.66
C VAL A 84 6.89 -3.30 1.42
N ARG A 85 5.68 -3.82 1.39
CA ARG A 85 5.04 -4.34 0.17
C ARG A 85 3.67 -3.72 0.01
N GLY A 86 3.21 -3.65 -1.22
CA GLY A 86 1.88 -3.13 -1.50
C GLY A 86 1.46 -3.33 -2.94
N LYS A 87 0.30 -2.76 -3.25
CA LYS A 87 -0.21 -2.69 -4.61
C LYS A 87 -1.03 -1.43 -4.81
N TRP A 88 -1.13 -0.99 -6.04
CA TRP A 88 -2.08 0.02 -6.49
C TRP A 88 -2.66 -0.38 -7.84
N ASP A 89 -3.86 0.10 -8.10
CA ASP A 89 -4.61 -0.14 -9.32
C ASP A 89 -4.89 1.19 -10.02
N GLU A 90 -4.95 1.17 -11.34
CA GLU A 90 -5.33 2.29 -12.22
C GLU A 90 -6.36 1.83 -13.26
N ILE A 91 -7.07 2.79 -13.84
CA ILE A 91 -8.02 2.56 -14.92
C ILE A 91 -7.40 3.04 -16.21
N ILE A 92 -7.42 2.19 -17.24
CA ILE A 92 -6.81 2.48 -18.54
C ILE A 92 -7.92 2.63 -19.60
N ALA A 93 -7.84 3.72 -20.36
CA ALA A 93 -8.74 4.03 -21.45
C ALA A 93 -7.99 4.25 -22.79
N ASP A 94 -8.63 3.92 -23.89
CA ASP A 94 -8.14 4.26 -25.21
C ASP A 94 -8.34 5.76 -25.50
N ARG A 95 -7.28 6.47 -25.92
CA ARG A 95 -7.30 7.94 -26.13
C ARG A 95 -8.18 8.38 -27.29
N GLN A 96 -8.38 7.54 -28.30
CA GLN A 96 -9.14 7.90 -29.50
C GLN A 96 -10.61 7.59 -29.35
N THR A 97 -10.92 6.42 -28.81
CA THR A 97 -12.30 5.93 -28.72
C THR A 97 -12.94 6.24 -27.37
N HIS A 98 -12.16 6.67 -26.37
CA HIS A 98 -12.57 6.90 -24.97
C HIS A 98 -13.21 5.66 -24.34
N LYS A 99 -12.88 4.46 -24.84
CA LYS A 99 -13.38 3.21 -24.28
C LYS A 99 -12.44 2.68 -23.22
N PHE A 100 -13.02 1.95 -22.27
CA PHE A 100 -12.28 1.20 -21.28
C PHE A 100 -11.39 0.15 -21.94
N VAL A 101 -10.12 0.09 -21.54
CA VAL A 101 -9.12 -0.89 -21.99
C VAL A 101 -8.92 -1.96 -20.92
N GLY A 102 -8.74 -1.55 -19.66
CA GLY A 102 -8.46 -2.49 -18.59
C GLY A 102 -8.17 -1.84 -17.25
N PHE A 103 -7.82 -2.71 -16.29
CA PHE A 103 -7.27 -2.35 -15.00
C PHE A 103 -5.76 -2.63 -15.01
N GLY A 104 -4.93 -1.63 -14.79
CA GLY A 104 -3.52 -1.81 -14.47
C GLY A 104 -3.38 -2.12 -12.98
N GLU A 105 -2.70 -3.22 -12.64
CA GLU A 105 -2.31 -3.57 -11.27
C GLU A 105 -0.80 -3.53 -11.16
N VAL A 106 -0.29 -2.75 -10.22
CA VAL A 106 1.12 -2.76 -9.86
C VAL A 106 1.28 -3.30 -8.45
N THR A 107 2.08 -4.35 -8.29
CA THR A 107 2.53 -4.86 -7.01
C THR A 107 3.99 -4.49 -6.79
N PHE A 108 4.39 -4.11 -5.56
CA PHE A 108 5.75 -3.67 -5.28
C PHE A 108 6.29 -4.17 -3.95
N GLU A 109 7.63 -4.24 -3.87
CA GLU A 109 8.39 -4.48 -2.64
C GLU A 109 9.54 -3.46 -2.54
N LEU A 110 9.62 -2.73 -1.41
CA LEU A 110 10.56 -1.64 -1.21
C LEU A 110 11.37 -1.83 0.08
N ILE A 111 12.63 -1.42 0.05
CA ILE A 111 13.51 -1.32 1.23
C ILE A 111 13.86 0.14 1.44
N VAL A 112 13.49 0.69 2.61
CA VAL A 112 13.68 2.11 2.95
C VAL A 112 14.95 2.29 3.79
N LYS A 113 15.77 3.28 3.41
CA LYS A 113 16.98 3.70 4.16
C LYS A 113 17.02 5.23 4.22
N GLY A 114 16.62 5.80 5.35
CA GLY A 114 16.52 7.26 5.52
C GLY A 114 15.54 7.87 4.51
N ASP A 115 16.02 8.82 3.72
CA ASP A 115 15.23 9.53 2.70
C ASP A 115 15.32 8.90 1.30
N ARG A 116 15.71 7.64 1.22
CA ARG A 116 15.77 6.88 -0.02
C ARG A 116 15.12 5.51 0.15
N PHE A 117 14.59 4.99 -0.94
CA PHE A 117 14.27 3.56 -1.04
C PHE A 117 14.74 2.98 -2.38
N VAL A 118 14.88 1.68 -2.40
CA VAL A 118 15.03 0.87 -3.61
C VAL A 118 14.08 -0.31 -3.54
N GLY A 119 13.71 -0.85 -4.70
CA GLY A 119 12.84 -2.01 -4.75
C GLY A 119 12.53 -2.47 -6.15
N THR A 120 11.50 -3.28 -6.26
CA THR A 120 11.00 -3.82 -7.51
C THR A 120 9.48 -3.69 -7.55
N GLU A 121 8.96 -3.66 -8.76
CA GLU A 121 7.53 -3.75 -9.00
C GLU A 121 7.23 -4.72 -10.14
N SER A 122 5.95 -5.06 -10.27
CA SER A 122 5.43 -5.89 -11.35
C SER A 122 4.08 -5.36 -11.77
N PHE A 123 3.97 -4.94 -13.03
CA PHE A 123 2.72 -4.50 -13.67
C PHE A 123 2.00 -5.67 -14.32
N ARG A 124 0.66 -5.68 -14.21
CA ARG A 124 -0.27 -6.59 -14.89
C ARG A 124 -1.45 -5.82 -15.42
N LEU A 125 -1.90 -6.17 -16.61
CA LEU A 125 -3.11 -5.64 -17.22
C LEU A 125 -4.23 -6.69 -17.18
N TYR A 126 -5.39 -6.30 -16.67
CA TYR A 126 -6.59 -7.14 -16.62
C TYR A 126 -7.72 -6.50 -17.43
N ASN A 127 -8.53 -7.32 -18.10
CA ASN A 127 -9.73 -6.84 -18.76
C ASN A 127 -10.90 -6.65 -17.77
N GLU A 128 -12.07 -6.20 -18.27
CA GLU A 128 -13.29 -5.98 -17.47
C GLU A 128 -13.73 -7.22 -16.67
N GLY A 129 -13.51 -8.42 -17.19
CA GLY A 129 -13.78 -9.68 -16.50
C GLY A 129 -12.68 -10.13 -15.53
N HIS A 130 -11.74 -9.27 -15.17
CA HIS A 130 -10.57 -9.55 -14.31
C HIS A 130 -9.68 -10.70 -14.83
N LYS A 131 -9.68 -10.92 -16.14
CA LYS A 131 -8.77 -11.88 -16.78
C LYS A 131 -7.48 -11.15 -17.16
N LEU A 132 -6.33 -11.74 -16.81
CA LEU A 132 -5.01 -11.25 -17.21
C LEU A 132 -4.90 -11.23 -18.74
N VAL A 133 -4.54 -10.07 -19.31
CA VAL A 133 -4.35 -9.86 -20.75
C VAL A 133 -2.90 -9.49 -21.11
N ASP A 134 -2.14 -8.94 -20.18
CA ASP A 134 -0.71 -8.64 -20.36
C ASP A 134 0.05 -8.65 -19.02
N GLY A 135 1.37 -8.88 -19.09
CA GLY A 135 2.24 -8.99 -17.92
C GLY A 135 2.42 -10.42 -17.41
N PRO A 136 3.14 -10.62 -16.29
CA PRO A 136 3.77 -9.58 -15.46
C PRO A 136 4.99 -8.93 -16.14
N LEU A 137 5.08 -7.60 -16.08
CA LEU A 137 6.23 -6.82 -16.51
C LEU A 137 6.96 -6.31 -15.27
N ALA A 138 8.18 -6.79 -15.03
CA ALA A 138 8.97 -6.42 -13.86
C ALA A 138 9.82 -5.19 -14.11
N SER A 139 9.96 -4.33 -13.10
CA SER A 139 10.82 -3.15 -13.10
C SER A 139 11.56 -2.96 -11.79
N LYS A 140 12.60 -2.11 -11.82
CA LYS A 140 13.28 -1.62 -10.62
C LYS A 140 12.79 -0.24 -10.27
N LEU A 141 12.60 -0.02 -8.97
CA LEU A 141 12.20 1.25 -8.40
C LEU A 141 13.32 1.86 -7.57
N SER A 142 13.42 3.17 -7.63
CA SER A 142 14.15 3.97 -6.66
C SER A 142 13.36 5.20 -6.28
N GLY A 143 13.41 5.59 -4.99
CA GLY A 143 12.66 6.74 -4.50
C GLY A 143 13.49 7.67 -3.65
N THR A 144 13.19 8.96 -3.73
CA THR A 144 13.74 10.02 -2.87
C THR A 144 12.59 10.76 -2.19
N ARG A 145 12.70 10.93 -0.88
CA ARG A 145 11.67 11.58 -0.06
C ARG A 145 11.54 13.06 -0.41
N VAL A 146 10.33 13.55 -0.51
CA VAL A 146 10.02 14.99 -0.55
C VAL A 146 10.06 15.53 0.88
N THR A 147 10.91 16.52 1.13
CA THR A 147 11.07 17.17 2.43
C THR A 147 10.75 18.65 2.31
N ALA A 148 10.08 19.20 3.34
CA ALA A 148 9.99 20.64 3.48
C ALA A 148 11.38 21.19 3.85
N ARG A 149 11.83 22.24 3.16
CA ARG A 149 13.09 22.94 3.47
C ARG A 149 12.82 24.09 4.42
#